data_3766d891189cb886256b9478f9bb4cb8
#
_entry.id   3766d891189cb886256b9478f9bb4cb8
#
_cell.length_a   1.000
_cell.length_b   1.000
_cell.length_c   1.000
_cell.angle_alpha   90.00
_cell.angle_beta   90.00
_cell.angle_gamma   90.00
#
_symmetry.space_group_name_H-M   'P 1'
#
loop_
_entity.id
_entity.type
_entity.pdbx_description
1 polymer ?
#
loop_
_entity_poly.entity_id
_entity_poly.type
_entity_poly.pdbx_seq_one_letter_code
_entity_poly.pdbx_strand_id
1 'polypeptide(L)'
;MRAGLLTLRPRVTLWMRPRSIALWLALLVGACARPSYTMSAPTPETRGAPASAGPAAAPREVVGTTGPMSGSETVNYILGRGLIVPVAGVAVSQLQDSFDEGRDEGRVHRALDILAPRGTPVLSADDGRILRVRPNTLGGNTVYATDPQGRVVYYYAHLDAYQPGLTEGATIARGDVLGTVGTTGNAPKDTPHLHFQVMRMPADGKYWDGEAINPYPLFLLMQAGRR
;
A
#
# COMPACT_ATOMS: atom_id res chain seq x y z
N MET A 1 37.09 -3.42 -69.23
CA MET A 1 37.26 -2.33 -68.28
C MET A 1 37.28 -2.94 -66.88
N ARG A 2 38.41 -2.85 -66.18
CA ARG A 2 38.67 -3.54 -64.91
C ARG A 2 38.23 -2.63 -63.73
N ALA A 3 37.39 -3.09 -62.89
CA ALA A 3 37.03 -2.42 -61.63
C ALA A 3 37.92 -2.97 -60.49
N GLY A 4 38.64 -2.07 -59.81
CA GLY A 4 39.55 -2.42 -58.73
C GLY A 4 38.81 -2.57 -57.40
N LEU A 5 39.16 -3.63 -56.70
CA LEU A 5 38.67 -3.94 -55.32
C LEU A 5 39.63 -3.23 -54.36
N LEU A 6 39.10 -2.26 -53.58
CA LEU A 6 39.80 -1.68 -52.43
C LEU A 6 39.45 -2.49 -51.17
N THR A 7 40.48 -3.18 -50.65
CA THR A 7 40.38 -3.86 -49.34
C THR A 7 40.76 -2.90 -48.22
N LEU A 8 39.81 -2.57 -47.34
CA LEU A 8 40.04 -1.85 -46.08
C LEU A 8 40.42 -2.83 -44.97
N ARG A 9 41.63 -2.68 -44.44
CA ARG A 9 42.12 -3.43 -43.26
C ARG A 9 41.62 -2.77 -41.98
N PRO A 10 41.16 -3.52 -40.93
CA PRO A 10 40.81 -2.96 -39.64
C PRO A 10 42.05 -2.64 -38.81
N ARG A 11 42.07 -1.46 -38.22
CA ARG A 11 43.07 -1.03 -37.23
C ARG A 11 42.75 -1.70 -35.88
N VAL A 12 43.70 -2.49 -35.37
CA VAL A 12 43.68 -3.05 -34.00
C VAL A 12 44.20 -1.97 -33.08
N THR A 13 43.31 -1.48 -32.19
CA THR A 13 43.71 -0.56 -31.13
C THR A 13 44.05 -1.37 -29.88
N LEU A 14 45.32 -1.35 -29.51
CA LEU A 14 45.88 -2.01 -28.35
C LEU A 14 45.55 -1.16 -27.08
N TRP A 15 44.70 -1.62 -26.20
CA TRP A 15 44.43 -0.99 -24.92
C TRP A 15 45.44 -1.47 -23.88
N MET A 16 46.33 -0.56 -23.47
CA MET A 16 47.24 -0.74 -22.35
C MET A 16 46.48 -0.69 -21.03
N ARG A 17 46.59 -1.74 -20.21
CA ARG A 17 46.09 -1.79 -18.83
C ARG A 17 47.05 -1.02 -17.91
N PRO A 18 46.58 -0.12 -17.04
CA PRO A 18 47.41 0.42 -15.98
C PRO A 18 47.59 -0.58 -14.82
N ARG A 19 48.81 -0.69 -14.37
CA ARG A 19 49.25 -1.51 -13.24
C ARG A 19 48.74 -0.88 -11.92
N SER A 20 48.06 -1.69 -11.09
CA SER A 20 47.66 -1.35 -9.76
C SER A 20 48.86 -1.20 -8.84
N ILE A 21 49.05 -0.01 -8.27
CA ILE A 21 49.98 0.26 -7.18
C ILE A 21 49.20 -0.01 -5.87
N ALA A 22 49.58 -1.09 -5.20
CA ALA A 22 49.05 -1.38 -3.86
C ALA A 22 49.81 -0.52 -2.85
N LEU A 23 49.14 0.44 -2.23
CA LEU A 23 49.62 1.22 -1.09
C LEU A 23 49.20 0.54 0.20
N TRP A 24 50.17 0.02 0.94
CA TRP A 24 49.95 -0.51 2.31
C TRP A 24 49.85 0.68 3.27
N LEU A 25 48.70 0.94 3.87
CA LEU A 25 48.54 1.88 4.97
C LEU A 25 48.48 1.06 6.27
N ALA A 26 49.48 1.32 7.14
CA ALA A 26 49.58 0.72 8.46
C ALA A 26 48.45 1.21 9.37
N LEU A 27 47.68 0.28 9.95
CA LEU A 27 46.67 0.53 10.98
C LEU A 27 47.33 0.77 12.33
N LEU A 28 47.29 2.04 12.78
CA LEU A 28 47.54 2.39 14.18
C LEU A 28 46.28 2.04 15.00
N VAL A 29 46.36 1.00 15.83
CA VAL A 29 45.33 0.62 16.80
C VAL A 29 45.40 1.61 17.97
N GLY A 30 44.57 2.64 17.93
CA GLY A 30 44.27 3.47 19.07
C GLY A 30 43.24 2.83 19.98
N ALA A 31 43.63 2.37 21.14
CA ALA A 31 42.73 1.87 22.17
C ALA A 31 41.95 3.06 22.79
N CYS A 32 40.74 3.31 22.32
CA CYS A 32 39.80 4.19 23.02
C CYS A 32 39.07 3.39 24.10
N ALA A 33 39.39 3.68 25.37
CA ALA A 33 38.67 3.21 26.54
C ALA A 33 37.18 3.66 26.44
N ARG A 34 36.25 2.72 26.44
CA ARG A 34 34.82 3.01 26.55
C ARG A 34 34.49 3.35 28.00
N PRO A 35 33.82 4.48 28.30
CA PRO A 35 33.29 4.70 29.64
C PRO A 35 32.12 3.71 29.86
N SER A 36 32.24 2.92 30.93
CA SER A 36 31.17 2.04 31.41
C SER A 36 30.07 2.89 32.02
N TYR A 37 28.97 3.07 31.33
CA TYR A 37 27.77 3.70 31.89
C TYR A 37 26.97 2.63 32.62
N THR A 38 27.05 2.60 33.95
CA THR A 38 26.17 1.82 34.80
C THR A 38 24.81 2.52 34.86
N MET A 39 23.84 2.03 34.09
CA MET A 39 22.45 2.41 34.25
C MET A 39 21.89 1.74 35.51
N SER A 40 21.76 2.55 36.60
CA SER A 40 20.91 2.15 37.73
C SER A 40 19.47 2.08 37.28
N ALA A 41 18.83 0.89 37.40
CA ALA A 41 17.43 0.71 37.18
C ALA A 41 16.65 1.57 38.20
N PRO A 42 15.61 2.30 37.77
CA PRO A 42 14.71 2.99 38.69
C PRO A 42 13.90 1.95 39.48
N THR A 43 13.84 2.09 40.77
CA THR A 43 12.97 1.35 41.68
C THR A 43 11.49 1.50 41.24
N PRO A 44 10.69 0.45 41.23
CA PRO A 44 9.27 0.58 40.91
C PRO A 44 8.56 1.36 42.02
N GLU A 45 8.19 2.61 41.75
CA GLU A 45 7.25 3.36 42.56
C GLU A 45 5.89 2.65 42.53
N THR A 46 5.43 2.25 43.68
CA THR A 46 4.08 1.70 43.90
C THR A 46 3.03 2.76 43.57
N ARG A 47 2.59 2.80 42.30
CA ARG A 47 1.51 3.68 41.87
C ARG A 47 0.20 3.13 42.44
N GLY A 48 -0.41 3.89 43.31
CA GLY A 48 -1.70 3.58 43.94
C GLY A 48 -2.77 3.12 42.93
N ALA A 49 -3.56 2.17 43.33
CA ALA A 49 -4.65 1.62 42.54
C ALA A 49 -5.56 2.75 42.02
N PRO A 50 -5.95 2.75 40.72
CA PRO A 50 -6.94 3.69 40.23
C PRO A 50 -8.31 3.38 40.88
N ALA A 51 -9.00 4.45 41.33
CA ALA A 51 -10.34 4.40 41.84
C ALA A 51 -11.27 3.65 40.86
N SER A 52 -12.18 2.85 41.44
CA SER A 52 -13.19 2.05 40.73
C SER A 52 -13.90 2.90 39.68
N ALA A 53 -13.68 2.58 38.41
CA ALA A 53 -14.50 3.08 37.32
C ALA A 53 -15.91 2.51 37.49
N GLY A 54 -16.89 3.39 37.56
CA GLY A 54 -18.32 3.02 37.56
C GLY A 54 -18.65 2.21 36.30
N PRO A 55 -19.78 1.50 36.26
CA PRO A 55 -20.12 0.60 35.16
C PRO A 55 -20.12 1.38 33.86
N ALA A 56 -19.24 0.94 32.93
CA ALA A 56 -19.22 1.43 31.56
C ALA A 56 -20.61 1.24 30.98
N ALA A 57 -21.21 2.33 30.48
CA ALA A 57 -22.47 2.26 29.76
C ALA A 57 -22.31 1.22 28.63
N ALA A 58 -23.22 0.24 28.64
CA ALA A 58 -23.27 -0.78 27.58
C ALA A 58 -23.30 -0.09 26.22
N PRO A 59 -22.59 -0.61 25.22
CA PRO A 59 -22.66 -0.09 23.86
C PRO A 59 -24.13 -0.06 23.46
N ARG A 60 -24.64 1.10 23.07
CA ARG A 60 -25.95 1.18 22.43
C ARG A 60 -25.90 0.29 21.21
N GLU A 61 -26.64 -0.79 21.24
CA GLU A 61 -26.88 -1.66 20.11
C GLU A 61 -27.55 -0.80 19.03
N VAL A 62 -26.75 -0.37 18.05
CA VAL A 62 -27.28 0.21 16.84
C VAL A 62 -27.94 -0.95 16.11
N VAL A 63 -29.27 -1.02 16.19
CA VAL A 63 -30.08 -1.93 15.38
C VAL A 63 -29.79 -1.58 13.91
N GLY A 64 -28.70 -2.15 13.39
CA GLY A 64 -28.33 -2.07 11.99
C GLY A 64 -29.33 -2.92 11.20
N THR A 65 -30.04 -2.31 10.27
CA THR A 65 -30.77 -3.00 9.23
C THR A 65 -29.86 -4.05 8.58
N THR A 66 -30.19 -5.33 8.75
CA THR A 66 -29.39 -6.50 8.32
C THR A 66 -29.47 -6.75 6.81
N GLY A 67 -29.91 -5.77 6.02
CA GLY A 67 -29.99 -5.85 4.57
C GLY A 67 -28.82 -5.20 3.86
N PRO A 68 -28.62 -5.45 2.57
CA PRO A 68 -27.61 -4.77 1.76
C PRO A 68 -27.90 -3.26 1.72
N MET A 69 -26.89 -2.43 1.95
CA MET A 69 -27.00 -0.97 1.90
C MET A 69 -27.34 -0.50 0.49
N SER A 70 -28.15 0.54 0.34
CA SER A 70 -28.31 1.28 -0.93
C SER A 70 -27.02 2.00 -1.31
N GLY A 71 -26.90 2.50 -2.53
CA GLY A 71 -25.72 3.24 -2.97
C GLY A 71 -25.43 4.47 -2.09
N SER A 72 -26.47 5.28 -1.75
CA SER A 72 -26.32 6.46 -0.89
C SER A 72 -25.98 6.11 0.56
N GLU A 73 -26.55 5.06 1.11
CA GLU A 73 -26.20 4.56 2.45
C GLU A 73 -24.74 4.09 2.49
N THR A 74 -24.29 3.41 1.45
CA THR A 74 -22.89 2.96 1.33
C THR A 74 -21.93 4.16 1.31
N VAL A 75 -22.21 5.19 0.51
CA VAL A 75 -21.40 6.41 0.46
C VAL A 75 -21.33 7.08 1.83
N ASN A 76 -22.48 7.30 2.49
CA ASN A 76 -22.52 7.90 3.82
C ASN A 76 -21.79 7.06 4.87
N TYR A 77 -21.92 5.75 4.80
CA TYR A 77 -21.19 4.83 5.66
C TYR A 77 -19.68 4.96 5.48
N ILE A 78 -19.18 4.95 4.24
CA ILE A 78 -17.75 5.10 3.93
C ILE A 78 -17.22 6.47 4.37
N LEU A 79 -17.98 7.55 4.16
CA LEU A 79 -17.62 8.90 4.64
C LEU A 79 -17.46 8.92 6.16
N GLY A 80 -18.35 8.26 6.90
CA GLY A 80 -18.26 8.10 8.35
C GLY A 80 -17.05 7.28 8.81
N ARG A 81 -16.51 6.39 7.96
CA ARG A 81 -15.28 5.63 8.23
C ARG A 81 -14.04 6.51 8.21
N GLY A 82 -14.00 7.53 7.36
CA GLY A 82 -12.87 8.47 7.25
C GLY A 82 -11.61 7.84 6.68
N LEU A 83 -11.70 7.23 5.51
CA LEU A 83 -10.58 6.57 4.83
C LEU A 83 -9.35 7.48 4.68
N ILE A 84 -8.17 6.86 4.62
CA ILE A 84 -6.93 7.53 4.21
C ILE A 84 -6.55 7.14 2.78
N VAL A 85 -5.75 7.97 2.10
CA VAL A 85 -5.13 7.60 0.82
C VAL A 85 -4.20 6.41 1.08
N PRO A 86 -4.39 5.27 0.40
CA PRO A 86 -3.70 4.02 0.74
C PRO A 86 -2.28 3.91 0.15
N VAL A 87 -1.60 5.04 -0.08
CA VAL A 87 -0.19 5.07 -0.52
C VAL A 87 0.55 6.11 0.31
N ALA A 88 1.63 5.69 0.94
CA ALA A 88 2.42 6.54 1.82
C ALA A 88 2.95 7.78 1.08
N GLY A 89 2.78 8.95 1.70
CA GLY A 89 3.27 10.23 1.16
C GLY A 89 2.44 10.83 0.01
N VAL A 90 1.38 10.16 -0.46
CA VAL A 90 0.49 10.70 -1.49
C VAL A 90 -0.64 11.50 -0.85
N ALA A 91 -0.73 12.78 -1.19
CA ALA A 91 -1.80 13.67 -0.74
C ALA A 91 -3.04 13.56 -1.65
N VAL A 92 -4.22 13.87 -1.11
CA VAL A 92 -5.48 13.89 -1.90
C VAL A 92 -5.39 14.81 -3.13
N SER A 93 -4.64 15.92 -3.04
CA SER A 93 -4.44 16.84 -4.15
C SER A 93 -3.64 16.28 -5.33
N GLN A 94 -2.97 15.15 -5.15
CA GLN A 94 -2.20 14.44 -6.18
C GLN A 94 -3.01 13.35 -6.88
N LEU A 95 -4.21 13.03 -6.37
CA LEU A 95 -5.08 12.03 -6.95
C LEU A 95 -5.73 12.57 -8.23
N GLN A 96 -5.96 11.67 -9.18
CA GLN A 96 -6.70 11.94 -10.42
C GLN A 96 -7.84 10.93 -10.53
N ASP A 97 -9.02 11.41 -10.94
CA ASP A 97 -10.17 10.51 -11.12
C ASP A 97 -9.97 9.65 -12.36
N SER A 98 -9.76 8.37 -12.15
CA SER A 98 -9.61 7.36 -13.20
C SER A 98 -10.75 6.35 -13.23
N PHE A 99 -11.80 6.56 -12.42
CA PHE A 99 -12.84 5.56 -12.14
C PHE A 99 -13.61 5.11 -13.38
N ASP A 100 -13.97 6.04 -14.24
CA ASP A 100 -14.76 5.77 -15.46
C ASP A 100 -13.90 5.67 -16.73
N GLU A 101 -12.57 5.60 -16.60
CA GLU A 101 -11.70 5.41 -17.75
C GLU A 101 -11.98 4.09 -18.47
N GLY A 102 -11.95 4.13 -19.79
CA GLY A 102 -12.03 2.93 -20.63
C GLY A 102 -10.77 2.07 -20.48
N ARG A 103 -10.94 0.75 -20.45
CA ARG A 103 -9.85 -0.23 -20.49
C ARG A 103 -10.02 -1.13 -21.71
N ASP A 104 -9.01 -1.94 -21.99
CA ASP A 104 -9.07 -2.91 -23.10
C ASP A 104 -10.32 -3.78 -23.06
N GLU A 105 -10.78 -4.23 -24.21
CA GLU A 105 -11.97 -5.08 -24.37
C GLU A 105 -13.29 -4.41 -23.93
N GLY A 106 -13.35 -3.07 -23.92
CA GLY A 106 -14.58 -2.31 -23.57
C GLY A 106 -14.93 -2.35 -22.09
N ARG A 107 -14.02 -2.78 -21.22
CA ARG A 107 -14.20 -2.72 -19.76
C ARG A 107 -14.09 -1.28 -19.28
N VAL A 108 -14.71 -0.97 -18.15
CA VAL A 108 -14.54 0.27 -17.40
C VAL A 108 -13.63 0.00 -16.21
N HIS A 109 -12.79 0.96 -15.85
CA HIS A 109 -11.76 0.80 -14.84
C HIS A 109 -12.32 0.46 -13.45
N ARG A 110 -13.32 1.23 -12.99
CA ARG A 110 -13.99 1.03 -11.69
C ARG A 110 -13.07 1.05 -10.47
N ALA A 111 -11.98 1.81 -10.57
CA ALA A 111 -10.94 1.95 -9.56
C ALA A 111 -10.31 3.34 -9.58
N LEU A 112 -9.46 3.59 -8.62
CA LEU A 112 -8.55 4.73 -8.59
C LEU A 112 -7.13 4.23 -8.75
N ASP A 113 -6.43 4.69 -9.79
CA ASP A 113 -5.00 4.42 -9.97
C ASP A 113 -4.19 5.52 -9.26
N ILE A 114 -3.46 5.14 -8.23
CA ILE A 114 -2.66 6.05 -7.41
C ILE A 114 -1.19 5.88 -7.80
N LEU A 115 -0.67 6.84 -8.56
CA LEU A 115 0.71 6.84 -9.04
C LEU A 115 1.69 7.06 -7.88
N ALA A 116 2.70 6.22 -7.77
CA ALA A 116 3.82 6.40 -6.85
C ALA A 116 5.02 5.57 -7.29
N PRO A 117 6.24 5.92 -6.89
CA PRO A 117 7.42 5.12 -7.19
C PRO A 117 7.26 3.66 -6.73
N ARG A 118 7.81 2.72 -7.52
CA ARG A 118 7.87 1.31 -7.13
C ARG A 118 8.53 1.16 -5.77
N GLY A 119 7.97 0.32 -4.90
CA GLY A 119 8.47 0.12 -3.55
C GLY A 119 7.87 1.08 -2.51
N THR A 120 7.08 2.11 -2.90
CA THR A 120 6.36 2.96 -1.95
C THR A 120 5.40 2.11 -1.12
N PRO A 121 5.34 2.28 0.22
CA PRO A 121 4.42 1.52 1.06
C PRO A 121 2.96 1.71 0.67
N VAL A 122 2.24 0.60 0.53
CA VAL A 122 0.78 0.56 0.40
C VAL A 122 0.19 0.31 1.78
N LEU A 123 -0.76 1.17 2.15
CA LEU A 123 -1.35 1.24 3.48
C LEU A 123 -2.79 0.73 3.47
N SER A 124 -3.25 0.16 4.59
CA SER A 124 -4.68 -0.07 4.78
C SER A 124 -5.43 1.26 4.79
N ALA A 125 -6.42 1.40 3.91
CA ALA A 125 -7.25 2.61 3.83
C ALA A 125 -8.14 2.78 5.07
N ASP A 126 -8.45 1.70 5.78
CA ASP A 126 -9.36 1.65 6.93
C ASP A 126 -8.91 0.57 7.93
N ASP A 127 -9.50 0.60 9.12
CA ASP A 127 -9.45 -0.53 10.05
C ASP A 127 -10.25 -1.70 9.46
N GLY A 128 -9.86 -2.94 9.79
CA GLY A 128 -10.62 -4.06 9.29
C GLY A 128 -9.95 -5.42 9.41
N ARG A 129 -10.22 -6.28 8.42
CA ARG A 129 -9.68 -7.63 8.37
C ARG A 129 -9.28 -7.98 6.93
N ILE A 130 -8.19 -8.72 6.78
CA ILE A 130 -7.75 -9.28 5.51
C ILE A 130 -8.69 -10.42 5.09
N LEU A 131 -9.26 -10.32 3.91
CA LEU A 131 -10.07 -11.38 3.28
C LEU A 131 -9.22 -12.33 2.46
N ARG A 132 -8.22 -11.78 1.74
CA ARG A 132 -7.38 -12.57 0.84
C ARG A 132 -6.04 -11.90 0.55
N VAL A 133 -4.98 -12.72 0.47
CA VAL A 133 -3.63 -12.33 0.07
C VAL A 133 -3.13 -13.35 -0.95
N ARG A 134 -3.26 -13.06 -2.24
CA ARG A 134 -2.73 -13.92 -3.31
C ARG A 134 -2.74 -13.21 -4.66
N PRO A 135 -1.91 -13.63 -5.62
CA PRO A 135 -1.94 -13.07 -6.97
C PRO A 135 -3.17 -13.52 -7.76
N ASN A 136 -3.54 -12.69 -8.77
CA ASN A 136 -4.44 -13.05 -9.84
C ASN A 136 -3.92 -12.53 -11.19
N THR A 137 -4.51 -12.97 -12.29
CA THR A 137 -4.00 -12.69 -13.66
C THR A 137 -3.97 -11.20 -13.98
N LEU A 138 -5.03 -10.45 -13.64
CA LEU A 138 -5.13 -9.03 -13.97
C LEU A 138 -4.44 -8.15 -12.92
N GLY A 139 -4.77 -8.35 -11.66
CA GLY A 139 -4.27 -7.49 -10.59
C GLY A 139 -2.82 -7.79 -10.15
N GLY A 140 -2.22 -8.90 -10.62
CA GLY A 140 -0.92 -9.33 -10.11
C GLY A 140 -0.98 -9.68 -8.63
N ASN A 141 -0.05 -9.23 -7.83
CA ASN A 141 -0.10 -9.38 -6.37
C ASN A 141 -1.21 -8.52 -5.79
N THR A 142 -2.18 -9.15 -5.09
CA THR A 142 -3.38 -8.46 -4.62
C THR A 142 -3.71 -8.76 -3.17
N VAL A 143 -4.34 -7.77 -2.52
CA VAL A 143 -4.93 -7.90 -1.19
C VAL A 143 -6.39 -7.49 -1.28
N TYR A 144 -7.28 -8.29 -0.70
CA TYR A 144 -8.65 -7.91 -0.37
C TYR A 144 -8.76 -7.75 1.14
N ALA A 145 -9.36 -6.66 1.57
CA ALA A 145 -9.70 -6.42 2.97
C ALA A 145 -11.17 -5.98 3.09
N THR A 146 -11.72 -6.05 4.27
CA THR A 146 -13.05 -5.51 4.59
C THR A 146 -12.98 -4.65 5.83
N ASP A 147 -13.91 -3.71 5.96
CA ASP A 147 -14.12 -2.95 7.18
C ASP A 147 -14.55 -3.86 8.35
N PRO A 148 -14.52 -3.42 9.61
CA PRO A 148 -14.84 -4.26 10.77
C PRO A 148 -16.25 -4.85 10.76
N GLN A 149 -17.21 -4.19 10.10
CA GLN A 149 -18.60 -4.64 9.99
C GLN A 149 -18.84 -5.54 8.76
N GLY A 150 -17.84 -5.73 7.88
CA GLY A 150 -17.97 -6.55 6.70
C GLY A 150 -18.90 -5.97 5.63
N ARG A 151 -19.05 -4.65 5.56
CA ARG A 151 -19.99 -3.95 4.64
C ARG A 151 -19.32 -3.43 3.39
N VAL A 152 -18.02 -3.12 3.49
CA VAL A 152 -17.21 -2.55 2.41
C VAL A 152 -15.99 -3.43 2.17
N VAL A 153 -15.64 -3.59 0.91
CA VAL A 153 -14.43 -4.30 0.49
C VAL A 153 -13.46 -3.30 -0.09
N TYR A 154 -12.20 -3.43 0.30
CA TYR A 154 -11.06 -2.71 -0.22
C TYR A 154 -10.17 -3.66 -1.00
N TYR A 155 -9.89 -3.33 -2.26
CA TYR A 155 -9.04 -4.12 -3.13
C TYR A 155 -7.79 -3.32 -3.50
N TYR A 156 -6.64 -3.93 -3.30
CA TYR A 156 -5.32 -3.38 -3.57
C TYR A 156 -4.63 -4.29 -4.58
N ALA A 157 -4.21 -3.75 -5.73
CA ALA A 157 -3.61 -4.53 -6.78
C ALA A 157 -2.31 -3.93 -7.32
N HIS A 158 -1.63 -4.68 -8.18
CA HIS A 158 -0.34 -4.39 -8.80
C HIS A 158 0.82 -4.25 -7.80
N LEU A 159 0.67 -4.85 -6.59
CA LEU A 159 1.71 -4.77 -5.56
C LEU A 159 3.02 -5.40 -6.06
N ASP A 160 4.15 -4.78 -5.70
CA ASP A 160 5.47 -5.37 -5.94
C ASP A 160 5.73 -6.56 -4.99
N ALA A 161 5.46 -6.35 -3.72
CA ALA A 161 5.58 -7.36 -2.67
C ALA A 161 4.49 -7.18 -1.62
N TYR A 162 4.13 -8.27 -0.94
CA TYR A 162 3.31 -8.22 0.26
C TYR A 162 4.15 -7.86 1.48
N GLN A 163 3.52 -7.26 2.48
CA GLN A 163 4.12 -7.09 3.80
C GLN A 163 4.42 -8.48 4.40
N PRO A 164 5.65 -8.75 4.86
CA PRO A 164 5.98 -9.99 5.55
C PRO A 164 5.04 -10.26 6.73
N GLY A 165 4.50 -11.48 6.82
CA GLY A 165 3.57 -11.87 7.87
C GLY A 165 2.11 -11.48 7.63
N LEU A 166 1.76 -10.79 6.53
CA LEU A 166 0.38 -10.52 6.17
C LEU A 166 -0.34 -11.83 5.83
N THR A 167 -1.42 -12.13 6.55
CA THR A 167 -2.18 -13.39 6.38
C THR A 167 -3.67 -13.13 6.26
N GLU A 168 -4.38 -14.04 5.59
CA GLU A 168 -5.84 -14.03 5.53
C GLU A 168 -6.43 -14.17 6.94
N GLY A 169 -7.48 -13.42 7.24
CA GLY A 169 -8.12 -13.37 8.56
C GLY A 169 -7.48 -12.41 9.56
N ALA A 170 -6.27 -11.89 9.29
CA ALA A 170 -5.60 -10.94 10.19
C ALA A 170 -6.40 -9.64 10.32
N THR A 171 -6.50 -9.12 11.54
CA THR A 171 -6.99 -7.77 11.82
C THR A 171 -5.93 -6.76 11.42
N ILE A 172 -6.35 -5.68 10.79
CA ILE A 172 -5.51 -4.56 10.38
C ILE A 172 -6.08 -3.25 10.88
N ALA A 173 -5.18 -2.34 11.21
CA ALA A 173 -5.53 -0.95 11.51
C ALA A 173 -5.34 -0.07 10.26
N ARG A 174 -6.08 1.01 10.19
CA ARG A 174 -5.86 2.07 9.19
C ARG A 174 -4.42 2.56 9.25
N GLY A 175 -3.73 2.56 8.10
CA GLY A 175 -2.33 2.93 8.01
C GLY A 175 -1.34 1.79 8.16
N ASP A 176 -1.77 0.58 8.51
CA ASP A 176 -0.90 -0.60 8.49
C ASP A 176 -0.39 -0.87 7.08
N VAL A 177 0.89 -1.25 6.96
CA VAL A 177 1.49 -1.58 5.68
C VAL A 177 0.98 -2.94 5.20
N LEU A 178 0.41 -2.99 4.00
CA LEU A 178 -0.08 -4.21 3.35
C LEU A 178 0.92 -4.79 2.34
N GLY A 179 1.79 -3.92 1.80
CA GLY A 179 2.76 -4.25 0.77
C GLY A 179 3.39 -3.01 0.18
N THR A 180 3.87 -3.11 -1.04
CA THR A 180 4.51 -1.99 -1.75
C THR A 180 3.96 -1.83 -3.15
N VAL A 181 3.94 -0.58 -3.66
CA VAL A 181 3.54 -0.23 -5.03
C VAL A 181 4.43 -0.95 -6.03
N GLY A 182 3.83 -1.52 -7.07
CA GLY A 182 4.53 -2.24 -8.11
C GLY A 182 3.91 -2.10 -9.49
N THR A 183 4.18 -3.10 -10.32
CA THR A 183 3.69 -3.22 -11.70
C THR A 183 3.36 -4.68 -12.03
N THR A 184 2.91 -5.46 -11.05
CA THR A 184 2.55 -6.87 -11.28
C THR A 184 1.21 -6.99 -11.98
N GLY A 185 0.92 -8.18 -12.53
CA GLY A 185 -0.28 -8.40 -13.33
C GLY A 185 -0.20 -7.69 -14.68
N ASN A 186 -1.31 -7.06 -15.10
CA ASN A 186 -1.43 -6.36 -16.38
C ASN A 186 -1.04 -4.87 -16.33
N ALA A 187 -0.51 -4.38 -15.20
CA ALA A 187 -0.05 -3.00 -15.10
C ALA A 187 1.11 -2.71 -16.07
N PRO A 188 1.15 -1.52 -16.70
CA PRO A 188 2.28 -1.08 -17.50
C PRO A 188 3.58 -1.10 -16.67
N LYS A 189 4.68 -1.61 -17.25
CA LYS A 189 5.94 -1.83 -16.51
C LYS A 189 6.69 -0.56 -16.15
N ASP A 190 6.43 0.51 -16.87
CA ASP A 190 7.02 1.84 -16.73
C ASP A 190 6.17 2.81 -15.90
N THR A 191 4.98 2.40 -15.47
CA THR A 191 4.02 3.25 -14.73
C THR A 191 3.60 2.57 -13.43
N PRO A 192 4.47 2.55 -12.40
CA PRO A 192 4.12 1.97 -11.10
C PRO A 192 2.97 2.74 -10.45
N HIS A 193 1.97 2.00 -9.96
CA HIS A 193 0.81 2.56 -9.30
C HIS A 193 0.14 1.53 -8.40
N LEU A 194 -0.63 1.99 -7.45
CA LEU A 194 -1.62 1.18 -6.76
C LEU A 194 -2.96 1.30 -7.50
N HIS A 195 -3.52 0.18 -7.97
CA HIS A 195 -4.91 0.09 -8.37
C HIS A 195 -5.76 -0.18 -7.12
N PHE A 196 -6.60 0.78 -6.76
CA PHE A 196 -7.39 0.75 -5.53
C PHE A 196 -8.88 0.79 -5.82
N GLN A 197 -9.63 -0.25 -5.36
CA GLN A 197 -11.09 -0.27 -5.43
C GLN A 197 -11.71 -0.21 -4.04
N VAL A 198 -12.84 0.48 -3.97
CA VAL A 198 -13.78 0.41 -2.86
C VAL A 198 -15.08 -0.16 -3.39
N MET A 199 -15.58 -1.21 -2.76
CA MET A 199 -16.77 -1.92 -3.22
C MET A 199 -17.74 -2.14 -2.07
N ARG A 200 -19.03 -2.10 -2.36
CA ARG A 200 -20.06 -2.56 -1.43
C ARG A 200 -19.98 -4.08 -1.33
N MET A 201 -19.98 -4.63 -0.12
CA MET A 201 -20.02 -6.07 0.09
C MET A 201 -21.31 -6.64 -0.49
N PRO A 202 -21.27 -7.61 -1.39
CA PRO A 202 -22.47 -8.28 -1.92
C PRO A 202 -23.20 -9.08 -0.84
N ALA A 203 -24.52 -9.21 -0.98
CA ALA A 203 -25.34 -9.95 -0.04
C ALA A 203 -24.98 -11.45 0.05
N ASP A 204 -24.43 -12.01 -1.01
CA ASP A 204 -23.99 -13.42 -1.08
C ASP A 204 -22.54 -13.63 -0.55
N GLY A 205 -21.90 -12.55 -0.09
CA GLY A 205 -20.56 -12.60 0.46
C GLY A 205 -19.42 -12.79 -0.55
N LYS A 206 -19.70 -12.75 -1.84
CA LYS A 206 -18.69 -12.84 -2.91
C LYS A 206 -17.93 -11.52 -3.03
N TYR A 207 -17.07 -11.23 -2.10
CA TYR A 207 -16.35 -9.95 -1.95
C TYR A 207 -15.63 -9.48 -3.23
N TRP A 208 -15.34 -10.37 -4.19
CA TRP A 208 -14.70 -10.02 -5.47
C TRP A 208 -15.67 -9.52 -6.54
N ASP A 209 -16.98 -9.57 -6.29
CA ASP A 209 -18.05 -9.20 -7.22
C ASP A 209 -18.91 -8.06 -6.67
N GLY A 210 -18.31 -7.20 -5.85
CA GLY A 210 -18.97 -6.05 -5.23
C GLY A 210 -19.23 -4.91 -6.22
N GLU A 211 -20.31 -4.16 -5.99
CA GLU A 211 -20.54 -2.90 -6.70
C GLU A 211 -19.48 -1.88 -6.33
N ALA A 212 -18.72 -1.43 -7.34
CA ALA A 212 -17.65 -0.45 -7.15
C ALA A 212 -18.19 0.95 -6.85
N ILE A 213 -17.59 1.60 -5.88
CA ILE A 213 -17.87 2.98 -5.47
C ILE A 213 -16.64 3.82 -5.81
N ASN A 214 -16.83 4.95 -6.53
CA ASN A 214 -15.72 5.83 -6.86
C ASN A 214 -15.06 6.41 -5.60
N PRO A 215 -13.79 6.07 -5.29
CA PRO A 215 -13.14 6.56 -4.08
C PRO A 215 -12.64 8.00 -4.20
N TYR A 216 -12.47 8.53 -5.42
CA TYR A 216 -11.92 9.88 -5.63
C TYR A 216 -12.77 10.98 -4.96
N PRO A 217 -14.09 11.13 -5.24
CA PRO A 217 -14.91 12.14 -4.57
C PRO A 217 -15.00 11.91 -3.06
N LEU A 218 -14.91 10.66 -2.58
CA LEU A 218 -14.90 10.37 -1.14
C LEU A 218 -13.67 10.97 -0.46
N PHE A 219 -12.47 10.82 -1.03
CA PHE A 219 -11.26 11.43 -0.49
C PHE A 219 -11.33 12.96 -0.47
N LEU A 220 -11.90 13.60 -1.52
CA LEU A 220 -12.11 15.06 -1.56
C LEU A 220 -13.04 15.52 -0.43
N LEU A 221 -14.18 14.86 -0.25
CA LEU A 221 -15.15 15.19 0.80
C LEU A 221 -14.55 14.99 2.21
N MET A 222 -13.83 13.90 2.45
CA MET A 222 -13.16 13.65 3.73
C MET A 222 -12.07 14.67 4.03
N GLN A 223 -11.35 15.16 3.01
CA GLN A 223 -10.36 16.24 3.17
C GLN A 223 -11.05 17.56 3.52
N ALA A 224 -12.16 17.89 2.87
CA ALA A 224 -12.92 19.12 3.13
C ALA A 224 -13.49 19.14 4.56
N GLY A 225 -13.99 18.01 5.06
CA GLY A 225 -14.54 17.88 6.42
C GLY A 225 -13.51 17.91 7.55
N ARG A 226 -12.21 17.84 7.25
CA ARG A 226 -11.10 17.91 8.22
C ARG A 226 -10.52 19.34 8.39
N ARG A 227 -11.02 20.31 7.64
CA ARG A 227 -10.63 21.73 7.73
C ARG A 227 -11.57 22.48 8.65
#